data_888953cb6bf6e4e58fb932a767196e03
#
_entry.id   888953cb6bf6e4e58fb932a767196e03
#
_cell.length_a   1.000
_cell.length_b   1.000
_cell.length_c   1.000
_cell.angle_alpha   90.00
_cell.angle_beta   90.00
_cell.angle_gamma   90.00
#
_symmetry.space_group_name_H-M   'P 1'
#
loop_
_entity.id
_entity.type
_entity.pdbx_description
1 polymer ?
#
loop_
_entity_poly.entity_id
_entity_poly.type
_entity_poly.pdbx_seq_one_letter_code
_entity_poly.pdbx_strand_id
1 'polypeptide(L)'
;MDYTQFLDSNSINWDYTKIMDICKISYILDRFSIKENDKILDVGTGTGMLIPFVHQHNPKGNIKGVDKSINMIEIAKEKFKNVQNIVFQLADVESDDIKGTFDKIILFSVFPLLKHKISTTKKLIENNLSDDGKLLIAHPESTKSLNSYIGTNAPIYTPILLDIYQQRNMFRQAGLYVEEAFENDRIYYIILHK
;
A
#
# COMPACT_ATOMS: atom_id res chain seq x y z
N MET A 1 -0.51 -18.88 14.58
CA MET A 1 0.30 -18.34 13.46
C MET A 1 -0.02 -16.87 13.37
N ASP A 2 0.97 -16.00 13.48
CA ASP A 2 0.73 -14.59 13.25
C ASP A 2 0.66 -14.30 11.74
N TYR A 3 0.25 -13.07 11.37
CA TYR A 3 0.05 -12.73 9.96
C TYR A 3 1.36 -12.73 9.15
N THR A 4 2.49 -12.40 9.77
CA THR A 4 3.81 -12.44 9.12
C THR A 4 4.20 -13.88 8.77
N GLN A 5 4.02 -14.83 9.69
CA GLN A 5 4.24 -16.26 9.43
C GLN A 5 3.31 -16.80 8.33
N PHE A 6 2.06 -16.29 8.28
CA PHE A 6 1.14 -16.64 7.18
C PHE A 6 1.64 -16.13 5.83
N LEU A 7 2.11 -14.89 5.75
CA LEU A 7 2.68 -14.31 4.52
C LEU A 7 3.91 -15.09 4.07
N ASP A 8 4.83 -15.38 4.97
CA ASP A 8 6.05 -16.13 4.65
C ASP A 8 5.74 -17.53 4.12
N SER A 9 4.74 -18.22 4.70
CA SER A 9 4.34 -19.55 4.26
C SER A 9 3.68 -19.58 2.88
N ASN A 10 3.06 -18.48 2.45
CA ASN A 10 2.32 -18.39 1.20
C ASN A 10 3.03 -17.58 0.10
N SER A 11 4.19 -17.02 0.40
CA SER A 11 4.89 -16.06 -0.48
C SER A 11 5.22 -16.64 -1.87
N ILE A 12 5.62 -17.91 -1.95
CA ILE A 12 6.01 -18.58 -3.21
C ILE A 12 4.84 -18.64 -4.21
N ASN A 13 3.62 -18.83 -3.72
CA ASN A 13 2.43 -18.95 -4.56
C ASN A 13 1.60 -17.66 -4.62
N TRP A 14 2.08 -16.57 -4.01
CA TRP A 14 1.29 -15.35 -3.83
C TRP A 14 0.82 -14.77 -5.16
N ASP A 15 1.72 -14.65 -6.12
CA ASP A 15 1.41 -14.08 -7.45
C ASP A 15 0.44 -14.95 -8.26
N TYR A 16 0.45 -16.26 -8.06
CA TYR A 16 -0.46 -17.20 -8.75
C TYR A 16 -1.87 -17.19 -8.16
N THR A 17 -2.01 -16.81 -6.89
CA THR A 17 -3.32 -16.78 -6.20
C THR A 17 -4.02 -15.43 -6.33
N LYS A 18 -3.30 -14.39 -6.75
CA LYS A 18 -3.79 -13.01 -6.89
C LYS A 18 -3.92 -12.62 -8.36
N ILE A 19 -5.15 -12.59 -8.86
CA ILE A 19 -5.45 -11.99 -10.19
C ILE A 19 -5.60 -10.49 -9.99
N MET A 20 -4.66 -9.72 -10.55
CA MET A 20 -4.71 -8.26 -10.53
C MET A 20 -5.67 -7.75 -11.60
N ASP A 21 -6.72 -7.03 -11.22
CA ASP A 21 -7.60 -6.33 -12.15
C ASP A 21 -6.91 -5.04 -12.63
N ILE A 22 -6.28 -5.13 -13.80
CA ILE A 22 -5.51 -4.05 -14.41
C ILE A 22 -6.32 -2.77 -14.54
N CYS A 23 -7.60 -2.88 -14.93
CA CYS A 23 -8.47 -1.71 -15.12
C CYS A 23 -8.70 -0.96 -13.80
N LYS A 24 -8.90 -1.69 -12.71
CA LYS A 24 -9.06 -1.07 -11.38
C LYS A 24 -7.78 -0.39 -10.90
N ILE A 25 -6.64 -1.05 -11.07
CA ILE A 25 -5.34 -0.51 -10.65
C ILE A 25 -5.02 0.75 -11.45
N SER A 26 -5.14 0.69 -12.79
CA SER A 26 -4.89 1.86 -13.65
C SER A 26 -5.80 3.02 -13.26
N TYR A 27 -7.10 2.77 -13.06
CA TYR A 27 -8.04 3.82 -12.63
C TYR A 27 -7.60 4.49 -11.31
N ILE A 28 -7.20 3.69 -10.30
CA ILE A 28 -6.75 4.21 -9.00
C ILE A 28 -5.46 5.03 -9.16
N LEU A 29 -4.48 4.52 -9.92
CA LEU A 29 -3.20 5.21 -10.13
C LEU A 29 -3.35 6.48 -10.97
N ASP A 30 -4.25 6.51 -11.95
CA ASP A 30 -4.59 7.72 -12.73
C ASP A 30 -5.17 8.81 -11.81
N ARG A 31 -6.06 8.46 -10.87
CA ARG A 31 -6.59 9.38 -9.85
C ARG A 31 -5.50 9.88 -8.91
N PHE A 32 -4.57 9.03 -8.54
CA PHE A 32 -3.43 9.38 -7.68
C PHE A 32 -2.40 10.29 -8.38
N SER A 33 -2.42 10.35 -9.71
CA SER A 33 -1.62 11.25 -10.54
C SER A 33 -0.11 11.17 -10.27
N ILE A 34 0.45 9.97 -10.45
CA ILE A 34 1.90 9.76 -10.40
C ILE A 34 2.54 10.56 -11.55
N LYS A 35 3.59 11.32 -11.23
CA LYS A 35 4.36 12.09 -12.22
C LYS A 35 5.67 11.39 -12.55
N GLU A 36 6.16 11.65 -13.75
CA GLU A 36 7.51 11.20 -14.14
C GLU A 36 8.56 11.77 -13.16
N ASN A 37 9.47 10.93 -12.70
CA ASN A 37 10.50 11.21 -11.70
C ASN A 37 10.04 11.34 -10.24
N ASP A 38 8.77 11.10 -9.91
CA ASP A 38 8.35 11.01 -8.51
C ASP A 38 9.19 9.97 -7.75
N LYS A 39 9.58 10.30 -6.52
CA LYS A 39 10.13 9.33 -5.57
C LYS A 39 8.96 8.65 -4.87
N ILE A 40 8.85 7.33 -5.03
CA ILE A 40 7.69 6.57 -4.57
C ILE A 40 8.08 5.58 -3.48
N LEU A 41 7.30 5.55 -2.39
CA LEU A 41 7.35 4.52 -1.37
C LEU A 41 6.12 3.61 -1.50
N ASP A 42 6.35 2.32 -1.74
CA ASP A 42 5.32 1.28 -1.75
C ASP A 42 5.38 0.49 -0.43
N VAL A 43 4.40 0.72 0.44
CA VAL A 43 4.31 0.14 1.79
C VAL A 43 3.51 -1.16 1.75
N GLY A 44 4.09 -2.24 2.28
CA GLY A 44 3.53 -3.59 2.15
C GLY A 44 3.62 -4.08 0.71
N THR A 45 4.79 -3.84 0.08
CA THR A 45 5.03 -4.13 -1.35
C THR A 45 4.83 -5.61 -1.72
N GLY A 46 4.88 -6.51 -0.71
CA GLY A 46 4.82 -7.95 -0.93
C GLY A 46 5.91 -8.41 -1.90
N THR A 47 5.52 -9.21 -2.88
CA THR A 47 6.42 -9.66 -3.97
C THR A 47 6.61 -8.61 -5.08
N GLY A 48 6.18 -7.36 -4.86
CA GLY A 48 6.27 -6.27 -5.83
C GLY A 48 5.19 -6.31 -6.91
N MET A 49 4.00 -6.84 -6.62
CA MET A 49 2.92 -6.98 -7.62
C MET A 49 2.44 -5.65 -8.20
N LEU A 50 2.44 -4.57 -7.41
CA LEU A 50 2.03 -3.23 -7.87
C LEU A 50 3.12 -2.54 -8.70
N ILE A 51 4.37 -2.89 -8.50
CA ILE A 51 5.54 -2.21 -9.08
C ILE A 51 5.48 -2.04 -10.62
N PRO A 52 5.08 -3.04 -11.42
CA PRO A 52 5.00 -2.86 -12.88
C PRO A 52 4.04 -1.74 -13.29
N PHE A 53 2.92 -1.58 -12.59
CA PHE A 53 1.92 -0.54 -12.88
C PHE A 53 2.44 0.84 -12.47
N VAL A 54 3.07 0.94 -11.29
CA VAL A 54 3.70 2.18 -10.82
C VAL A 54 4.84 2.59 -11.76
N HIS A 55 5.69 1.63 -12.15
CA HIS A 55 6.82 1.89 -13.05
C HIS A 55 6.38 2.34 -14.46
N GLN A 56 5.25 1.84 -14.94
CA GLN A 56 4.68 2.30 -16.21
C GLN A 56 4.33 3.80 -16.19
N HIS A 57 3.84 4.33 -15.05
CA HIS A 57 3.55 5.76 -14.87
C HIS A 57 4.81 6.57 -14.55
N ASN A 58 5.86 5.92 -14.04
CA ASN A 58 7.07 6.57 -13.54
C ASN A 58 8.34 5.80 -13.94
N PRO A 59 8.67 5.69 -15.23
CA PRO A 59 9.77 4.82 -15.70
C PRO A 59 11.16 5.32 -15.29
N LYS A 60 11.30 6.59 -14.94
CA LYS A 60 12.58 7.21 -14.54
C LYS A 60 12.67 7.51 -13.04
N GLY A 61 11.56 7.51 -12.32
CA GLY A 61 11.54 7.79 -10.90
C GLY A 61 12.03 6.62 -10.06
N ASN A 62 12.42 6.93 -8.82
CA ASN A 62 12.88 5.92 -7.88
C ASN A 62 11.70 5.33 -7.11
N ILE A 63 11.64 4.01 -7.05
CA ILE A 63 10.63 3.26 -6.29
C ILE A 63 11.32 2.50 -5.16
N LYS A 64 10.85 2.70 -3.93
CA LYS A 64 11.28 1.94 -2.76
C LYS A 64 10.10 1.11 -2.26
N GLY A 65 10.21 -0.22 -2.33
CA GLY A 65 9.27 -1.14 -1.72
C GLY A 65 9.70 -1.52 -0.32
N VAL A 66 8.78 -1.51 0.64
CA VAL A 66 9.03 -2.01 2.00
C VAL A 66 7.99 -3.05 2.38
N ASP A 67 8.43 -4.11 3.04
CA ASP A 67 7.57 -5.16 3.60
C ASP A 67 8.22 -5.74 4.86
N LYS A 68 7.41 -6.22 5.80
CA LYS A 68 7.91 -6.87 7.02
C LYS A 68 8.21 -8.36 6.85
N SER A 69 7.80 -8.97 5.75
CA SER A 69 8.08 -10.36 5.41
C SER A 69 9.40 -10.46 4.63
N ILE A 70 10.38 -11.17 5.19
CA ILE A 70 11.67 -11.40 4.53
C ILE A 70 11.48 -12.16 3.22
N ASN A 71 10.61 -13.14 3.19
CA ASN A 71 10.38 -13.97 2.00
C ASN A 71 9.75 -13.15 0.86
N MET A 72 8.82 -12.22 1.17
CA MET A 72 8.24 -11.30 0.19
C MET A 72 9.35 -10.41 -0.43
N ILE A 73 10.21 -9.85 0.41
CA ILE A 73 11.31 -8.98 -0.03
C ILE A 73 12.33 -9.73 -0.90
N GLU A 74 12.66 -10.97 -0.55
CA GLU A 74 13.58 -11.79 -1.36
C GLU A 74 13.01 -12.09 -2.74
N ILE A 75 11.73 -12.46 -2.83
CA ILE A 75 11.04 -12.67 -4.11
C ILE A 75 11.00 -11.36 -4.92
N ALA A 76 10.65 -10.24 -4.29
CA ALA A 76 10.62 -8.95 -4.97
C ALA A 76 12.00 -8.56 -5.52
N LYS A 77 13.06 -8.70 -4.73
CA LYS A 77 14.43 -8.43 -5.16
C LYS A 77 14.84 -9.29 -6.36
N GLU A 78 14.51 -10.57 -6.35
CA GLU A 78 14.84 -11.46 -7.48
C GLU A 78 14.06 -11.08 -8.75
N LYS A 79 12.76 -10.76 -8.62
CA LYS A 79 11.91 -10.32 -9.76
C LYS A 79 12.43 -9.06 -10.43
N PHE A 80 12.92 -8.09 -9.66
CA PHE A 80 13.31 -6.77 -10.15
C PHE A 80 14.81 -6.52 -10.14
N LYS A 81 15.65 -7.57 -10.04
CA LYS A 81 17.13 -7.47 -9.96
C LYS A 81 17.79 -6.72 -11.12
N ASN A 82 17.15 -6.68 -12.29
CA ASN A 82 17.66 -6.01 -13.48
C ASN A 82 17.07 -4.60 -13.69
N VAL A 83 16.27 -4.08 -12.74
CA VAL A 83 15.65 -2.76 -12.83
C VAL A 83 16.37 -1.82 -11.86
N GLN A 84 17.08 -0.81 -12.40
CA GLN A 84 18.04 0.00 -11.62
C GLN A 84 17.41 0.95 -10.59
N ASN A 85 16.23 1.46 -10.87
CA ASN A 85 15.56 2.48 -10.05
C ASN A 85 14.55 1.93 -9.04
N ILE A 86 14.60 0.62 -8.77
CA ILE A 86 13.72 -0.05 -7.81
C ILE A 86 14.58 -0.69 -6.72
N VAL A 87 14.27 -0.39 -5.46
CA VAL A 87 14.95 -0.98 -4.30
C VAL A 87 13.94 -1.53 -3.30
N PHE A 88 14.30 -2.63 -2.62
CA PHE A 88 13.46 -3.25 -1.60
C PHE A 88 14.16 -3.30 -0.25
N GLN A 89 13.40 -3.03 0.81
CA GLN A 89 13.89 -3.03 2.18
C GLN A 89 12.96 -3.84 3.08
N LEU A 90 13.53 -4.75 3.87
CA LEU A 90 12.82 -5.38 4.98
C LEU A 90 12.58 -4.33 6.07
N ALA A 91 11.32 -4.03 6.38
CA ALA A 91 10.95 -3.09 7.44
C ALA A 91 9.48 -3.26 7.84
N ASP A 92 9.19 -3.13 9.13
CA ASP A 92 7.84 -2.94 9.63
C ASP A 92 7.56 -1.44 9.74
N VAL A 93 6.67 -0.93 8.88
CA VAL A 93 6.33 0.50 8.82
C VAL A 93 5.75 1.03 10.14
N GLU A 94 5.20 0.16 11.00
CA GLU A 94 4.64 0.57 12.29
C GLU A 94 5.72 0.86 13.33
N SER A 95 6.82 0.08 13.34
CA SER A 95 7.90 0.17 14.34
C SER A 95 9.18 0.84 13.82
N ASP A 96 9.51 0.62 12.54
CA ASP A 96 10.78 1.05 11.99
C ASP A 96 10.73 2.46 11.38
N ASP A 97 11.90 3.11 11.35
CA ASP A 97 12.06 4.40 10.68
C ASP A 97 12.45 4.18 9.21
N ILE A 98 11.52 4.50 8.32
CA ILE A 98 11.78 4.46 6.89
C ILE A 98 12.58 5.71 6.51
N LYS A 99 13.80 5.49 5.97
CA LYS A 99 14.64 6.60 5.53
C LYS A 99 14.25 7.07 4.13
N GLY A 100 14.15 8.40 3.98
CA GLY A 100 13.86 9.07 2.71
C GLY A 100 12.61 9.93 2.76
N THR A 101 12.54 10.86 1.80
CA THR A 101 11.37 11.70 1.54
C THR A 101 10.84 11.34 0.16
N PHE A 102 9.53 11.17 0.05
CA PHE A 102 8.85 10.64 -1.12
C PHE A 102 7.76 11.61 -1.59
N ASP A 103 7.59 11.71 -2.89
CA ASP A 103 6.52 12.51 -3.51
C ASP A 103 5.19 11.75 -3.48
N LYS A 104 5.27 10.43 -3.48
CA LYS A 104 4.14 9.52 -3.41
C LYS A 104 4.40 8.39 -2.42
N ILE A 105 3.43 8.14 -1.54
CA ILE A 105 3.42 6.98 -0.64
C ILE A 105 2.17 6.16 -0.96
N ILE A 106 2.32 4.86 -1.16
CA ILE A 106 1.23 3.96 -1.55
C ILE A 106 1.08 2.85 -0.50
N LEU A 107 -0.14 2.67 0.00
CA LEU A 107 -0.57 1.54 0.82
C LEU A 107 -1.64 0.76 0.03
N PHE A 108 -1.20 -0.14 -0.86
CA PHE A 108 -2.11 -0.92 -1.70
C PHE A 108 -2.37 -2.30 -1.09
N SER A 109 -3.63 -2.59 -0.76
CA SER A 109 -4.07 -3.87 -0.14
C SER A 109 -3.41 -4.22 1.19
N VAL A 110 -2.76 -3.28 1.88
CA VAL A 110 -2.04 -3.51 3.16
C VAL A 110 -2.71 -2.81 4.34
N PHE A 111 -3.44 -1.73 4.12
CA PHE A 111 -3.95 -0.88 5.19
C PHE A 111 -4.77 -1.59 6.27
N PRO A 112 -5.66 -2.58 5.97
CA PRO A 112 -6.37 -3.33 7.00
C PRO A 112 -5.43 -4.08 7.96
N LEU A 113 -4.24 -4.45 7.51
CA LEU A 113 -3.27 -5.24 8.26
C LEU A 113 -2.48 -4.44 9.30
N LEU A 114 -2.51 -3.11 9.19
CA LEU A 114 -1.89 -2.23 10.18
C LEU A 114 -2.68 -2.29 11.51
N LYS A 115 -1.98 -2.42 12.62
CA LYS A 115 -2.55 -2.37 13.96
C LYS A 115 -2.88 -0.93 14.37
N HIS A 116 -1.97 -0.01 14.05
CA HIS A 116 -2.02 1.40 14.43
C HIS A 116 -2.25 2.31 13.23
N LYS A 117 -3.35 2.10 12.50
CA LYS A 117 -3.66 2.70 11.20
C LYS A 117 -3.45 4.22 11.14
N ILE A 118 -4.06 4.95 12.07
CA ILE A 118 -4.04 6.43 12.08
C ILE A 118 -2.64 6.95 12.41
N SER A 119 -2.01 6.45 13.48
CA SER A 119 -0.68 6.91 13.88
C SER A 119 0.39 6.55 12.84
N THR A 120 0.30 5.38 12.22
CA THR A 120 1.22 4.98 11.14
C THR A 120 1.05 5.86 9.91
N THR A 121 -0.19 6.13 9.49
CA THR A 121 -0.45 7.05 8.38
C THR A 121 0.09 8.45 8.68
N LYS A 122 -0.15 8.96 9.89
CA LYS A 122 0.35 10.26 10.34
C LYS A 122 1.88 10.30 10.35
N LYS A 123 2.56 9.28 10.92
CA LYS A 123 4.01 9.14 10.90
C LYS A 123 4.58 9.17 9.48
N LEU A 124 3.97 8.46 8.54
CA LEU A 124 4.40 8.45 7.12
C LEU A 124 4.27 9.83 6.48
N ILE A 125 3.16 10.54 6.72
CA ILE A 125 2.93 11.88 6.17
C ILE A 125 3.93 12.87 6.78
N GLU A 126 4.09 12.89 8.09
CA GLU A 126 4.94 13.85 8.78
C GLU A 126 6.44 13.65 8.47
N ASN A 127 6.90 12.39 8.42
CA ASN A 127 8.34 12.08 8.38
C ASN A 127 8.85 11.71 6.97
N ASN A 128 7.96 11.23 6.10
CA ASN A 128 8.38 10.64 4.83
C ASN A 128 7.74 11.29 3.59
N LEU A 129 6.67 12.07 3.73
CA LEU A 129 6.04 12.71 2.60
C LEU A 129 6.67 14.08 2.33
N SER A 130 6.95 14.41 1.07
CA SER A 130 7.38 15.76 0.65
C SER A 130 6.22 16.76 0.86
N ASP A 131 6.53 18.07 0.86
CA ASP A 131 5.53 19.09 1.19
C ASP A 131 4.35 19.11 0.23
N ASP A 132 4.57 18.85 -1.07
CA ASP A 132 3.52 18.70 -2.09
C ASP A 132 3.16 17.23 -2.36
N GLY A 133 3.63 16.32 -1.49
CA GLY A 133 3.45 14.89 -1.65
C GLY A 133 2.05 14.41 -1.33
N LYS A 134 1.72 13.21 -1.84
CA LYS A 134 0.42 12.55 -1.59
C LYS A 134 0.60 11.12 -1.12
N LEU A 135 -0.30 10.70 -0.21
CA LEU A 135 -0.37 9.33 0.27
C LEU A 135 -1.67 8.70 -0.21
N LEU A 136 -1.57 7.53 -0.84
CA LEU A 136 -2.69 6.71 -1.31
C LEU A 136 -2.88 5.50 -0.40
N ILE A 137 -4.10 5.30 0.07
CA ILE A 137 -4.58 4.04 0.63
C ILE A 137 -5.58 3.48 -0.36
N ALA A 138 -5.37 2.26 -0.86
CA ALA A 138 -6.26 1.69 -1.88
C ALA A 138 -6.43 0.18 -1.78
N HIS A 139 -7.60 -0.26 -2.22
CA HIS A 139 -7.96 -1.67 -2.40
C HIS A 139 -8.71 -1.86 -3.73
N PRO A 140 -8.39 -2.91 -4.50
CA PRO A 140 -9.11 -3.25 -5.73
C PRO A 140 -10.44 -3.98 -5.45
N GLU A 141 -11.00 -3.77 -4.26
CA GLU A 141 -12.24 -4.37 -3.76
C GLU A 141 -12.99 -3.35 -2.88
N SER A 142 -14.32 -3.52 -2.77
CA SER A 142 -15.11 -2.75 -1.80
C SER A 142 -14.85 -3.21 -0.37
N THR A 143 -15.16 -2.35 0.61
CA THR A 143 -15.14 -2.69 2.04
C THR A 143 -15.97 -3.94 2.33
N LYS A 144 -17.15 -4.07 1.71
CA LYS A 144 -18.04 -5.22 1.89
C LYS A 144 -17.41 -6.52 1.40
N SER A 145 -16.81 -6.51 0.19
CA SER A 145 -16.16 -7.68 -0.40
C SER A 145 -14.96 -8.09 0.44
N LEU A 146 -14.08 -7.15 0.76
CA LEU A 146 -12.87 -7.40 1.53
C LEU A 146 -13.17 -7.96 2.93
N ASN A 147 -14.10 -7.33 3.66
CA ASN A 147 -14.46 -7.77 5.01
C ASN A 147 -15.16 -9.14 5.03
N SER A 148 -15.93 -9.48 4.00
CA SER A 148 -16.52 -10.82 3.85
C SER A 148 -15.45 -11.89 3.65
N TYR A 149 -14.43 -11.60 2.81
CA TYR A 149 -13.31 -12.51 2.60
C TYR A 149 -12.47 -12.70 3.87
N ILE A 150 -12.18 -11.62 4.58
CA ILE A 150 -11.43 -11.62 5.84
C ILE A 150 -12.17 -12.49 6.88
N GLY A 151 -13.49 -12.34 7.01
CA GLY A 151 -14.29 -13.12 7.97
C GLY A 151 -14.29 -14.62 7.74
N THR A 152 -13.99 -15.10 6.53
CA THR A 152 -14.04 -16.52 6.17
C THR A 152 -12.68 -17.20 6.06
N ASN A 153 -11.60 -16.45 5.74
CA ASN A 153 -10.32 -17.02 5.31
C ASN A 153 -9.10 -16.46 6.07
N ALA A 154 -9.27 -15.44 6.91
CA ALA A 154 -8.15 -14.84 7.61
C ALA A 154 -7.83 -15.53 8.94
N PRO A 155 -6.56 -15.53 9.38
CA PRO A 155 -6.22 -15.83 10.78
C PRO A 155 -7.01 -14.88 11.71
N ILE A 156 -7.34 -15.36 12.89
CA ILE A 156 -8.28 -14.83 13.90
C ILE A 156 -8.20 -13.30 14.21
N TYR A 157 -7.25 -12.55 13.61
CA TYR A 157 -7.00 -11.15 13.90
C TYR A 157 -6.73 -10.31 12.64
N THR A 158 -7.68 -10.23 11.73
CA THR A 158 -7.54 -9.27 10.64
C THR A 158 -8.54 -8.14 10.88
N PRO A 159 -8.05 -6.92 11.18
CA PRO A 159 -8.92 -5.77 11.44
C PRO A 159 -9.75 -5.45 10.20
N ILE A 160 -11.03 -5.22 10.44
CA ILE A 160 -12.01 -4.83 9.43
C ILE A 160 -11.63 -3.48 8.83
N LEU A 161 -11.75 -3.32 7.52
CA LEU A 161 -11.71 -2.03 6.86
C LEU A 161 -13.04 -1.29 7.15
N LEU A 162 -12.94 -0.05 7.61
CA LEU A 162 -14.11 0.80 7.82
C LEU A 162 -14.65 1.27 6.47
N ASP A 163 -15.97 1.55 6.41
CA ASP A 163 -16.50 2.22 5.23
C ASP A 163 -15.82 3.57 4.99
N ILE A 164 -15.88 4.03 3.75
CA ILE A 164 -15.13 5.20 3.30
C ILE A 164 -15.43 6.47 4.09
N TYR A 165 -16.68 6.67 4.52
CA TYR A 165 -17.07 7.87 5.26
C TYR A 165 -16.53 7.85 6.68
N GLN A 166 -16.61 6.70 7.35
CA GLN A 166 -16.05 6.51 8.69
C GLN A 166 -14.52 6.69 8.67
N GLN A 167 -13.84 6.04 7.73
CA GLN A 167 -12.38 6.14 7.63
C GLN A 167 -11.92 7.58 7.32
N ARG A 168 -12.58 8.26 6.38
CA ARG A 168 -12.33 9.66 6.08
C ARG A 168 -12.50 10.55 7.31
N ASN A 169 -13.58 10.36 8.06
CA ASN A 169 -13.86 11.16 9.26
C ASN A 169 -12.80 10.93 10.34
N MET A 170 -12.34 9.68 10.55
CA MET A 170 -11.26 9.39 11.49
C MET A 170 -9.96 10.10 11.12
N PHE A 171 -9.59 10.11 9.83
CA PHE A 171 -8.42 10.85 9.37
C PHE A 171 -8.55 12.35 9.63
N ARG A 172 -9.70 12.96 9.30
CA ARG A 172 -9.94 14.38 9.55
C ARG A 172 -9.90 14.73 11.04
N GLN A 173 -10.47 13.90 11.91
CA GLN A 173 -10.42 14.09 13.36
C GLN A 173 -8.97 13.96 13.91
N ALA A 174 -8.12 13.18 13.25
CA ALA A 174 -6.70 13.07 13.57
C ALA A 174 -5.84 14.24 13.03
N GLY A 175 -6.47 15.22 12.36
CA GLY A 175 -5.81 16.39 11.78
C GLY A 175 -5.16 16.12 10.42
N LEU A 176 -5.52 15.03 9.75
CA LEU A 176 -4.99 14.70 8.41
C LEU A 176 -5.88 15.31 7.33
N TYR A 177 -5.26 15.86 6.28
CA TYR A 177 -5.97 16.40 5.16
C TYR A 177 -6.34 15.30 4.16
N VAL A 178 -7.63 15.05 3.99
CA VAL A 178 -8.18 14.09 3.02
C VAL A 178 -8.62 14.86 1.77
N GLU A 179 -7.87 14.71 0.69
CA GLU A 179 -8.16 15.31 -0.62
C GLU A 179 -9.33 14.60 -1.29
N GLU A 180 -9.25 13.28 -1.38
CA GLU A 180 -10.28 12.46 -2.01
C GLU A 180 -10.53 11.19 -1.20
N ALA A 181 -11.77 10.74 -1.14
CA ALA A 181 -12.16 9.46 -0.56
C ALA A 181 -13.31 8.89 -1.40
N PHE A 182 -13.10 7.71 -1.96
CA PHE A 182 -14.03 7.09 -2.90
C PHE A 182 -14.17 5.60 -2.62
N GLU A 183 -15.40 5.12 -2.69
CA GLU A 183 -15.74 3.70 -2.65
C GLU A 183 -16.93 3.43 -3.55
N ASN A 184 -16.90 2.29 -4.24
CA ASN A 184 -18.05 1.68 -4.90
C ASN A 184 -18.01 0.17 -4.64
N ASP A 185 -18.80 -0.61 -5.36
CA ASP A 185 -18.85 -2.09 -5.25
C ASP A 185 -17.58 -2.81 -5.72
N ARG A 186 -16.63 -2.10 -6.33
CA ARG A 186 -15.45 -2.68 -6.97
C ARG A 186 -14.10 -2.22 -6.42
N ILE A 187 -14.03 -0.99 -5.90
CA ILE A 187 -12.79 -0.34 -5.46
C ILE A 187 -13.04 0.55 -4.23
N TYR A 188 -11.97 0.73 -3.48
CA TYR A 188 -11.88 1.64 -2.34
C TYR A 188 -10.57 2.40 -2.42
N TYR A 189 -10.57 3.73 -2.29
CA TYR A 189 -9.34 4.49 -2.09
C TYR A 189 -9.53 5.79 -1.33
N ILE A 190 -8.45 6.22 -0.65
CA ILE A 190 -8.33 7.51 0.02
C ILE A 190 -7.00 8.13 -0.39
N ILE A 191 -7.04 9.41 -0.79
CA ILE A 191 -5.86 10.22 -1.07
C ILE A 191 -5.74 11.27 0.03
N LEU A 192 -4.58 11.28 0.68
CA LEU A 192 -4.21 12.28 1.68
C LEU A 192 -2.99 13.06 1.19
N HIS A 193 -2.81 14.27 1.70
CA HIS A 193 -1.57 15.00 1.50
C HIS A 193 -1.13 15.74 2.76
N LYS A 194 0.11 16.24 2.72
CA LYS A 194 0.73 16.95 3.83
C LYS A 194 0.15 18.33 4.02
#